data_3f32d3f2dcc062e0b523cd811f975f3a
#
_entry.id   3f32d3f2dcc062e0b523cd811f975f3a
#
_cell.length_a   1.000
_cell.length_b   1.000
_cell.length_c   1.000
_cell.angle_alpha   90.00
_cell.angle_beta   90.00
_cell.angle_gamma   90.00
#
_symmetry.space_group_name_H-M   'P 1'
#
loop_
_entity.id
_entity.type
_entity.pdbx_description
1 polymer ?
#
loop_
_entity_poly.entity_id
_entity_poly.type
_entity_poly.pdbx_seq_one_letter_code
_entity_poly.pdbx_strand_id
1 'polypeptide(L)'
;VSFYPPNLNFRLNPMTTSQALQLTAKAASAEAIAPALVNQALPVPKDGEAVIEVFAAAVNPSDVKAALGAMPQAIWPRIPGRDFAGRVIAGPAEWLGQDVWGTGGDLGVTRDGTHARYLVLPQAALSRKPPAVSVAAAATVGVPFITANEGLRRAGLQGAGQTVLVLGSNGKVGQAAV
;
A
#
# COMPACT_ATOMS: atom_id res chain seq x y z
N VAL A 1 -25.00 -0.95 0.67
CA VAL A 1 -25.49 -0.99 -0.73
C VAL A 1 -24.25 -1.02 -1.59
N SER A 2 -23.97 -2.18 -2.22
CA SER A 2 -22.82 -2.35 -3.14
C SER A 2 -23.12 -1.65 -4.45
N PHE A 3 -22.30 -0.70 -4.85
CA PHE A 3 -22.41 0.03 -6.12
C PHE A 3 -21.66 -0.66 -7.28
N TYR A 4 -21.38 -1.97 -7.20
CA TYR A 4 -20.78 -2.70 -8.30
C TYR A 4 -21.75 -3.75 -8.85
N PRO A 5 -22.05 -3.76 -10.16
CA PRO A 5 -22.88 -4.79 -10.76
C PRO A 5 -22.17 -6.15 -10.74
N PRO A 6 -22.91 -7.25 -10.50
CA PRO A 6 -22.36 -8.58 -10.31
C PRO A 6 -22.07 -9.33 -11.60
N ASN A 7 -21.63 -8.76 -12.66
CA ASN A 7 -21.16 -9.48 -13.86
C ASN A 7 -20.40 -8.54 -14.79
N LEU A 8 -19.14 -8.27 -14.45
CA LEU A 8 -18.19 -7.75 -15.43
C LEU A 8 -17.36 -8.93 -15.95
N ASN A 9 -17.77 -9.49 -17.09
CA ASN A 9 -16.85 -10.17 -17.99
C ASN A 9 -15.81 -9.13 -18.40
N PHE A 10 -14.67 -9.08 -17.71
CA PHE A 10 -13.51 -8.33 -18.13
C PHE A 10 -12.98 -8.92 -19.43
N ARG A 11 -13.57 -8.52 -20.55
CA ARG A 11 -12.81 -8.48 -21.78
C ARG A 11 -11.72 -7.44 -21.51
N LEU A 12 -10.50 -7.90 -21.30
CA LEU A 12 -9.31 -7.09 -21.38
C LEU A 12 -9.32 -6.43 -22.77
N ASN A 13 -9.91 -5.24 -22.86
CA ASN A 13 -9.54 -4.33 -23.93
C ASN A 13 -8.02 -4.20 -23.78
N PRO A 14 -7.20 -4.37 -24.81
CA PRO A 14 -5.75 -4.32 -24.67
C PRO A 14 -5.33 -2.88 -24.38
N MET A 15 -5.55 -2.44 -23.14
CA MET A 15 -4.87 -1.27 -22.64
C MET A 15 -3.41 -1.71 -22.48
N THR A 16 -2.56 -1.24 -23.33
CA THR A 16 -1.11 -1.54 -23.30
C THR A 16 -0.40 -0.77 -22.18
N THR A 17 -1.09 0.16 -21.51
CA THR A 17 -0.53 1.02 -20.47
C THR A 17 -1.49 1.21 -19.30
N SER A 18 -0.96 1.52 -18.14
CA SER A 18 -1.67 1.89 -16.92
C SER A 18 -1.15 3.21 -16.36
N GLN A 19 -1.96 3.88 -15.54
CA GLN A 19 -1.59 5.14 -14.91
C GLN A 19 -0.95 4.92 -13.54
N ALA A 20 0.06 5.76 -13.23
CA ALA A 20 0.69 5.84 -11.92
C ALA A 20 1.10 7.29 -11.60
N LEU A 21 1.21 7.61 -10.33
CA LEU A 21 1.83 8.85 -9.86
C LEU A 21 3.33 8.62 -9.65
N GLN A 22 4.19 9.40 -10.29
CA GLN A 22 5.64 9.25 -10.21
C GLN A 22 6.29 10.50 -9.63
N LEU A 23 7.22 10.29 -8.71
CA LEU A 23 8.13 11.32 -8.23
C LEU A 23 9.48 11.15 -8.93
N THR A 24 9.94 12.18 -9.63
CA THR A 24 11.19 12.11 -10.42
C THR A 24 12.44 12.44 -9.62
N ALA A 25 12.29 13.24 -8.56
CA ALA A 25 13.37 13.64 -7.66
C ALA A 25 12.81 13.97 -6.27
N LYS A 26 13.71 14.14 -5.28
CA LYS A 26 13.33 14.64 -3.97
C LYS A 26 12.86 16.09 -4.06
N ALA A 27 11.83 16.42 -3.28
CA ALA A 27 11.32 17.78 -3.14
C ALA A 27 12.10 18.57 -2.08
N ALA A 28 12.20 19.89 -2.25
CA ALA A 28 12.85 20.78 -1.29
C ALA A 28 11.96 21.04 -0.05
N SER A 29 10.62 21.03 -0.20
CA SER A 29 9.65 21.20 0.87
C SER A 29 8.40 20.36 0.60
N ALA A 30 7.50 20.25 1.57
CA ALA A 30 6.25 19.50 1.42
C ALA A 30 5.35 20.10 0.33
N GLU A 31 5.32 21.42 0.22
CA GLU A 31 4.54 22.16 -0.79
C GLU A 31 5.10 21.98 -2.20
N ALA A 32 6.39 21.64 -2.30
CA ALA A 32 7.08 21.40 -3.58
C ALA A 32 6.96 19.93 -4.03
N ILE A 33 6.30 19.06 -3.29
CA ILE A 33 6.05 17.69 -3.72
C ILE A 33 5.05 17.70 -4.88
N ALA A 34 5.52 17.40 -6.09
CA ALA A 34 4.74 17.41 -7.32
C ALA A 34 4.85 16.06 -8.05
N PRO A 35 4.00 15.08 -7.72
CA PRO A 35 3.97 13.84 -8.47
C PRO A 35 3.38 14.06 -9.86
N ALA A 36 4.02 13.48 -10.87
CA ALA A 36 3.53 13.49 -12.23
C ALA A 36 2.65 12.26 -12.50
N LEU A 37 1.54 12.45 -13.24
CA LEU A 37 0.79 11.33 -13.77
C LEU A 37 1.54 10.75 -14.97
N VAL A 38 1.91 9.49 -14.91
CA VAL A 38 2.65 8.80 -15.96
C VAL A 38 1.89 7.56 -16.44
N ASN A 39 2.13 7.19 -17.71
CA ASN A 39 1.68 5.91 -18.25
C ASN A 39 2.83 4.90 -18.16
N GLN A 40 2.53 3.73 -17.64
CA GLN A 40 3.46 2.61 -17.55
C GLN A 40 2.95 1.43 -18.36
N ALA A 41 3.85 0.55 -18.80
CA ALA A 41 3.45 -0.74 -19.34
C ALA A 41 2.65 -1.55 -18.30
N LEU A 42 1.71 -2.36 -18.75
CA LEU A 42 1.05 -3.30 -17.85
C LEU A 42 2.08 -4.24 -17.25
N PRO A 43 2.09 -4.41 -15.93
CA PRO A 43 3.05 -5.30 -15.30
C PRO A 43 2.73 -6.76 -15.63
N VAL A 44 3.79 -7.55 -15.84
CA VAL A 44 3.71 -9.00 -16.00
C VAL A 44 4.33 -9.63 -14.75
N PRO A 45 3.60 -10.48 -14.02
CA PRO A 45 4.14 -11.13 -12.83
C PRO A 45 5.17 -12.19 -13.22
N LYS A 46 6.23 -12.32 -12.42
CA LYS A 46 7.16 -13.46 -12.47
C LYS A 46 6.58 -14.64 -11.68
N ASP A 47 7.25 -15.78 -11.74
CA ASP A 47 6.88 -16.94 -10.93
C ASP A 47 6.85 -16.56 -9.44
N GLY A 48 5.75 -16.90 -8.77
CA GLY A 48 5.51 -16.55 -7.37
C GLY A 48 5.09 -15.10 -7.10
N GLU A 49 4.89 -14.28 -8.13
CA GLU A 49 4.36 -12.93 -8.01
C GLU A 49 2.89 -12.85 -8.44
N ALA A 50 2.20 -11.84 -7.97
CA ALA A 50 0.84 -11.49 -8.37
C ALA A 50 0.74 -10.03 -8.78
N VAL A 51 -0.14 -9.75 -9.75
CA VAL A 51 -0.56 -8.39 -10.12
C VAL A 51 -1.85 -8.08 -9.39
N ILE A 52 -1.86 -6.97 -8.69
CA ILE A 52 -3.00 -6.44 -7.95
C ILE A 52 -3.52 -5.20 -8.68
N GLU A 53 -4.81 -5.18 -9.02
CA GLU A 53 -5.50 -3.94 -9.36
C GLU A 53 -5.79 -3.21 -8.05
N VAL A 54 -5.18 -2.04 -7.87
CA VAL A 54 -5.29 -1.23 -6.65
C VAL A 54 -6.58 -0.42 -6.73
N PHE A 55 -7.45 -0.60 -5.74
CA PHE A 55 -8.72 0.13 -5.62
C PHE A 55 -8.62 1.30 -4.66
N ALA A 56 -7.72 1.21 -3.67
CA ALA A 56 -7.41 2.28 -2.74
C ALA A 56 -5.95 2.16 -2.26
N ALA A 57 -5.31 3.29 -2.04
CA ALA A 57 -3.99 3.41 -1.46
C ALA A 57 -3.96 4.58 -0.47
N ALA A 58 -3.29 4.41 0.66
CA ALA A 58 -3.15 5.48 1.63
C ALA A 58 -1.95 6.38 1.34
N VAL A 59 -2.02 7.59 1.86
CA VAL A 59 -0.87 8.48 1.99
C VAL A 59 -0.45 8.53 3.47
N ASN A 60 0.78 8.14 3.74
CA ASN A 60 1.36 8.10 5.08
C ASN A 60 2.38 9.23 5.27
N PRO A 61 2.65 9.69 6.50
CA PRO A 61 3.76 10.59 6.78
C PRO A 61 5.12 10.09 6.28
N SER A 62 5.30 8.77 6.21
CA SER A 62 6.50 8.13 5.65
C SER A 62 6.65 8.37 4.14
N ASP A 63 5.55 8.46 3.39
CA ASP A 63 5.59 8.76 1.95
C ASP A 63 6.08 10.19 1.72
N VAL A 64 5.60 11.14 2.54
CA VAL A 64 6.08 12.53 2.54
C VAL A 64 7.56 12.61 2.92
N LYS A 65 7.97 11.92 4.00
CA LYS A 65 9.39 11.87 4.41
C LYS A 65 10.28 11.31 3.30
N ALA A 66 9.85 10.24 2.63
CA ALA A 66 10.57 9.68 1.51
C ALA A 66 10.64 10.67 0.33
N ALA A 67 9.55 11.39 0.04
CA ALA A 67 9.51 12.42 -1.02
C ALA A 67 10.45 13.60 -0.75
N LEU A 68 10.69 13.92 0.52
CA LEU A 68 11.62 14.95 0.97
C LEU A 68 13.09 14.46 1.07
N GLY A 69 13.35 13.19 0.76
CA GLY A 69 14.69 12.60 0.88
C GLY A 69 15.13 12.31 2.31
N ALA A 70 14.20 12.33 3.29
CA ALA A 70 14.50 11.98 4.68
C ALA A 70 14.60 10.45 4.92
N MET A 71 14.49 9.66 3.85
CA MET A 71 14.80 8.23 3.80
C MET A 71 15.99 8.05 2.85
N PRO A 72 17.22 7.87 3.35
CA PRO A 72 18.44 7.84 2.52
C PRO A 72 18.45 6.72 1.47
N GLN A 73 17.73 5.61 1.74
CA GLN A 73 17.58 4.48 0.82
C GLN A 73 16.57 4.72 -0.31
N ALA A 74 15.82 5.82 -0.29
CA ALA A 74 14.82 6.09 -1.33
C ALA A 74 15.48 6.31 -2.69
N ILE A 75 14.96 5.63 -3.71
CA ILE A 75 15.43 5.73 -5.10
C ILE A 75 14.57 6.69 -5.93
N TRP A 76 15.09 7.12 -7.05
CA TRP A 76 14.46 8.05 -7.99
C TRP A 76 14.74 7.62 -9.43
N PRO A 77 13.80 7.77 -10.38
CA PRO A 77 12.38 8.08 -10.15
C PRO A 77 11.69 6.90 -9.48
N ARG A 78 10.52 7.14 -8.83
CA ARG A 78 9.71 6.06 -8.24
C ARG A 78 8.23 6.42 -8.16
N ILE A 79 7.39 5.41 -8.04
CA ILE A 79 6.00 5.53 -7.61
C ILE A 79 5.97 5.48 -6.08
N PRO A 80 5.38 6.47 -5.39
CA PRO A 80 5.24 6.46 -3.95
C PRO A 80 4.10 5.53 -3.48
N GLY A 81 3.88 5.50 -2.16
CA GLY A 81 2.78 4.76 -1.52
C GLY A 81 3.22 3.41 -0.97
N ARG A 82 2.70 3.04 0.19
CA ARG A 82 3.07 1.83 0.93
C ARG A 82 1.90 0.93 1.25
N ASP A 83 0.73 1.51 1.50
CA ASP A 83 -0.48 0.79 1.88
C ASP A 83 -1.46 0.70 0.72
N PHE A 84 -2.11 -0.44 0.58
CA PHE A 84 -3.07 -0.68 -0.49
C PHE A 84 -4.19 -1.63 -0.07
N ALA A 85 -5.29 -1.57 -0.81
CA ALA A 85 -6.29 -2.61 -0.93
C ALA A 85 -6.73 -2.72 -2.39
N GLY A 86 -6.93 -3.93 -2.87
CA GLY A 86 -7.25 -4.18 -4.27
C GLY A 86 -7.61 -5.63 -4.52
N ARG A 87 -7.55 -6.04 -5.79
CA ARG A 87 -7.87 -7.40 -6.22
C ARG A 87 -6.76 -8.00 -7.06
N VAL A 88 -6.44 -9.25 -6.84
CA VAL A 88 -5.48 -9.99 -7.67
C VAL A 88 -6.11 -10.28 -9.03
N ILE A 89 -5.45 -9.83 -10.10
CA ILE A 89 -5.90 -10.00 -11.48
C ILE A 89 -5.02 -10.92 -12.31
N ALA A 90 -3.79 -11.19 -11.87
CA ALA A 90 -2.86 -12.15 -12.47
C ALA A 90 -1.93 -12.72 -11.41
N GLY A 91 -1.46 -13.96 -11.60
CA GLY A 91 -0.55 -14.66 -10.69
C GLY A 91 -1.04 -16.06 -10.32
N PRO A 92 -0.64 -16.61 -9.16
CA PRO A 92 -1.02 -17.96 -8.73
C PRO A 92 -2.54 -18.13 -8.61
N ALA A 93 -3.04 -19.30 -9.03
CA ALA A 93 -4.47 -19.58 -9.20
C ALA A 93 -5.29 -19.38 -7.89
N GLU A 94 -4.71 -19.70 -6.74
CA GLU A 94 -5.35 -19.57 -5.43
C GLU A 94 -5.59 -18.11 -4.98
N TRP A 95 -4.94 -17.18 -5.66
CA TRP A 95 -5.06 -15.75 -5.40
C TRP A 95 -5.95 -15.01 -6.42
N LEU A 96 -6.17 -15.60 -7.60
CA LEU A 96 -6.95 -14.94 -8.66
C LEU A 96 -8.35 -14.54 -8.17
N GLY A 97 -8.73 -13.28 -8.41
CA GLY A 97 -10.00 -12.72 -8.00
C GLY A 97 -10.16 -12.43 -6.51
N GLN A 98 -9.14 -12.74 -5.68
CA GLN A 98 -9.19 -12.47 -4.25
C GLN A 98 -8.99 -10.97 -3.98
N ASP A 99 -9.82 -10.44 -3.07
CA ASP A 99 -9.59 -9.12 -2.48
C ASP A 99 -8.45 -9.21 -1.47
N VAL A 100 -7.44 -8.37 -1.67
CA VAL A 100 -6.22 -8.34 -0.87
C VAL A 100 -5.94 -6.94 -0.34
N TRP A 101 -5.18 -6.89 0.72
CA TRP A 101 -4.69 -5.68 1.34
C TRP A 101 -3.28 -5.88 1.87
N GLY A 102 -2.59 -4.81 2.17
CA GLY A 102 -1.28 -4.92 2.77
C GLY A 102 -0.50 -3.62 2.79
N THR A 103 0.72 -3.76 3.30
CA THR A 103 1.75 -2.73 3.31
C THR A 103 3.10 -3.39 3.02
N GLY A 104 4.02 -2.66 2.44
CA GLY A 104 5.32 -3.23 2.12
C GLY A 104 6.48 -2.45 2.71
N GLY A 105 7.48 -3.16 3.24
CA GLY A 105 8.67 -2.55 3.82
C GLY A 105 9.43 -1.65 2.85
N ASP A 106 9.58 -2.08 1.61
CA ASP A 106 10.33 -1.42 0.53
C ASP A 106 9.46 -0.67 -0.49
N LEU A 107 8.13 -0.89 -0.49
CA LEU A 107 7.20 -0.23 -1.40
C LEU A 107 7.23 1.29 -1.24
N GLY A 108 7.32 1.98 -2.38
CA GLY A 108 7.37 3.45 -2.44
C GLY A 108 8.67 4.04 -1.90
N VAL A 109 9.68 3.21 -1.61
CA VAL A 109 10.99 3.64 -1.09
C VAL A 109 12.11 3.15 -2.00
N THR A 110 12.39 1.85 -2.03
CA THR A 110 13.45 1.23 -2.86
C THR A 110 12.89 0.51 -4.07
N ARG A 111 11.58 0.46 -4.22
CA ARG A 111 10.85 -0.01 -5.40
C ARG A 111 9.56 0.79 -5.55
N ASP A 112 8.92 0.67 -6.71
CA ASP A 112 7.63 1.30 -6.99
C ASP A 112 6.56 0.87 -5.99
N GLY A 113 5.77 1.84 -5.58
CA GLY A 113 4.76 1.71 -4.53
C GLY A 113 3.33 1.64 -5.05
N THR A 114 2.41 1.95 -4.17
CA THR A 114 0.98 1.66 -4.31
C THR A 114 0.17 2.76 -5.00
N HIS A 115 0.76 3.93 -5.28
CA HIS A 115 0.07 5.02 -5.98
C HIS A 115 0.06 4.80 -7.50
N ALA A 116 -0.35 3.59 -7.91
CA ALA A 116 -0.51 3.15 -9.30
C ALA A 116 -1.79 2.33 -9.43
N ARG A 117 -2.29 2.20 -10.66
CA ARG A 117 -3.45 1.34 -10.91
C ARG A 117 -3.13 -0.14 -10.67
N TYR A 118 -1.91 -0.56 -10.97
CA TYR A 118 -1.47 -1.93 -10.77
C TYR A 118 -0.19 -2.00 -9.95
N LEU A 119 -0.12 -3.00 -9.10
CA LEU A 119 1.00 -3.29 -8.21
C LEU A 119 1.43 -4.75 -8.39
N VAL A 120 2.73 -5.02 -8.41
CA VAL A 120 3.28 -6.39 -8.40
C VAL A 120 3.88 -6.68 -7.04
N LEU A 121 3.49 -7.80 -6.46
CA LEU A 121 4.01 -8.28 -5.18
C LEU A 121 4.29 -9.79 -5.23
N PRO A 122 5.30 -10.27 -4.48
CA PRO A 122 5.41 -11.69 -4.18
C PRO A 122 4.13 -12.18 -3.48
N GLN A 123 3.66 -13.37 -3.86
CA GLN A 123 2.46 -13.96 -3.23
C GLN A 123 2.59 -14.08 -1.70
N ALA A 124 3.79 -14.29 -1.17
CA ALA A 124 4.06 -14.33 0.27
C ALA A 124 3.79 -13.01 1.00
N ALA A 125 3.70 -11.88 0.28
CA ALA A 125 3.36 -10.57 0.82
C ALA A 125 1.86 -10.25 0.75
N LEU A 126 1.03 -11.15 0.22
CA LEU A 126 -0.40 -10.96 0.10
C LEU A 126 -1.13 -11.38 1.38
N SER A 127 -2.11 -10.59 1.77
CA SER A 127 -3.07 -10.92 2.81
C SER A 127 -4.49 -10.75 2.28
N ARG A 128 -5.39 -11.70 2.59
CA ARG A 128 -6.81 -11.61 2.20
C ARG A 128 -7.46 -10.47 2.97
N LYS A 129 -8.14 -9.59 2.28
CA LYS A 129 -8.92 -8.52 2.91
C LYS A 129 -10.12 -9.13 3.63
N PRO A 130 -10.35 -8.84 4.93
CA PRO A 130 -11.54 -9.30 5.63
C PRO A 130 -12.81 -8.78 4.91
N PRO A 131 -13.84 -9.62 4.70
CA PRO A 131 -15.05 -9.20 3.99
C PRO A 131 -15.77 -8.01 4.63
N ALA A 132 -15.75 -7.92 5.96
CA ALA A 132 -16.41 -6.86 6.73
C ALA A 132 -15.68 -5.51 6.66
N VAL A 133 -14.43 -5.45 6.18
CA VAL A 133 -13.64 -4.22 6.09
C VAL A 133 -13.81 -3.62 4.70
N SER A 134 -14.20 -2.34 4.61
CA SER A 134 -14.28 -1.66 3.32
C SER A 134 -12.90 -1.53 2.67
N VAL A 135 -12.85 -1.41 1.35
CA VAL A 135 -11.60 -1.23 0.60
C VAL A 135 -10.82 -0.01 1.09
N ALA A 136 -11.51 1.12 1.29
CA ALA A 136 -10.88 2.34 1.78
C ALA A 136 -10.29 2.16 3.19
N ALA A 137 -11.02 1.53 4.11
CA ALA A 137 -10.51 1.25 5.45
C ALA A 137 -9.32 0.28 5.40
N ALA A 138 -9.40 -0.79 4.61
CA ALA A 138 -8.32 -1.76 4.47
C ALA A 138 -7.01 -1.12 3.98
N ALA A 139 -7.10 -0.17 3.03
CA ALA A 139 -5.94 0.53 2.50
C ALA A 139 -5.25 1.47 3.52
N THR A 140 -5.87 1.77 4.67
CA THR A 140 -5.32 2.72 5.66
C THR A 140 -4.75 2.05 6.91
N VAL A 141 -4.85 0.73 7.01
CA VAL A 141 -4.47 -0.02 8.23
C VAL A 141 -2.98 -0.34 8.29
N GLY A 142 -2.33 -0.55 7.15
CA GLY A 142 -1.01 -1.17 7.06
C GLY A 142 0.06 -0.48 7.91
N VAL A 143 0.54 0.67 7.50
CA VAL A 143 1.63 1.39 8.19
C VAL A 143 1.28 1.71 9.65
N PRO A 144 0.10 2.29 9.98
CA PRO A 144 -0.21 2.64 11.37
C PRO A 144 -0.20 1.44 12.32
N PHE A 145 -0.90 0.37 11.97
CA PHE A 145 -1.05 -0.80 12.86
C PHE A 145 0.22 -1.61 12.98
N ILE A 146 0.98 -1.82 11.89
CA ILE A 146 2.27 -2.51 11.95
C ILE A 146 3.26 -1.72 12.80
N THR A 147 3.29 -0.38 12.65
CA THR A 147 4.17 0.48 13.46
C THR A 147 3.79 0.43 14.93
N ALA A 148 2.49 0.49 15.26
CA ALA A 148 2.01 0.38 16.63
C ALA A 148 2.36 -0.98 17.23
N ASN A 149 2.03 -2.07 16.54
CA ASN A 149 2.31 -3.43 16.97
C ASN A 149 3.82 -3.66 17.21
N GLU A 150 4.67 -3.21 16.32
CA GLU A 150 6.11 -3.35 16.48
C GLU A 150 6.65 -2.52 17.64
N GLY A 151 6.09 -1.32 17.86
CA GLY A 151 6.41 -0.48 19.03
C GLY A 151 6.06 -1.19 20.34
N LEU A 152 4.85 -1.73 20.47
CA LEU A 152 4.38 -2.47 21.64
C LEU A 152 5.21 -3.74 21.86
N ARG A 153 5.50 -4.49 20.81
CA ARG A 153 6.33 -5.68 20.86
C ARG A 153 7.75 -5.38 21.36
N ARG A 154 8.38 -4.32 20.85
CA ARG A 154 9.72 -3.90 21.29
C ARG A 154 9.75 -3.37 22.72
N ALA A 155 8.63 -2.81 23.19
CA ALA A 155 8.47 -2.42 24.59
C ALA A 155 8.26 -3.61 25.54
N GLY A 156 8.24 -4.85 25.02
CA GLY A 156 8.08 -6.06 25.83
C GLY A 156 6.64 -6.31 26.31
N LEU A 157 5.65 -5.68 25.66
CA LEU A 157 4.26 -5.87 26.00
C LEU A 157 3.75 -7.18 25.40
N GLN A 158 3.46 -8.16 26.26
CA GLN A 158 3.15 -9.53 25.84
C GLN A 158 1.87 -10.10 26.45
N GLY A 159 0.94 -9.28 26.94
CA GLY A 159 -0.29 -9.84 27.44
C GLY A 159 -1.09 -8.99 28.42
N ALA A 160 -2.11 -9.60 29.00
CA ALA A 160 -3.01 -8.97 29.94
C ALA A 160 -2.33 -8.54 31.25
N GLY A 161 -2.89 -7.54 31.92
CA GLY A 161 -2.41 -7.05 33.22
C GLY A 161 -1.30 -5.99 33.14
N GLN A 162 -0.90 -5.57 31.96
CA GLN A 162 0.05 -4.47 31.76
C GLN A 162 -0.70 -3.15 31.51
N THR A 163 -0.16 -2.04 32.05
CA THR A 163 -0.68 -0.70 31.81
C THR A 163 0.22 0.01 30.81
N VAL A 164 -0.34 0.56 29.75
CA VAL A 164 0.38 1.27 28.70
C VAL A 164 -0.09 2.71 28.64
N LEU A 165 0.86 3.65 28.65
CA LEU A 165 0.60 5.05 28.35
C LEU A 165 0.97 5.34 26.88
N VAL A 166 -0.02 5.69 26.07
CA VAL A 166 0.17 6.07 24.67
C VAL A 166 0.22 7.59 24.54
N LEU A 167 1.40 8.15 24.31
CA LEU A 167 1.58 9.57 24.00
C LEU A 167 1.36 9.78 22.50
N GLY A 168 0.58 10.83 22.14
CA GLY A 168 0.24 11.13 20.76
C GLY A 168 -0.89 10.26 20.20
N SER A 169 -1.84 9.84 21.03
CA SER A 169 -3.00 9.00 20.63
C SER A 169 -3.91 9.63 19.56
N ASN A 170 -3.80 10.93 19.28
CA ASN A 170 -4.52 11.58 18.18
C ASN A 170 -3.92 11.27 16.80
N GLY A 171 -2.65 10.85 16.71
CA GLY A 171 -2.01 10.40 15.48
C GLY A 171 -2.47 8.99 15.08
N LYS A 172 -2.34 8.63 13.80
CA LYS A 172 -2.83 7.33 13.30
C LYS A 172 -2.14 6.13 13.96
N VAL A 173 -0.83 6.21 14.23
CA VAL A 173 -0.11 5.17 14.96
C VAL A 173 -0.57 5.11 16.41
N GLY A 174 -0.77 6.26 17.07
CA GLY A 174 -1.29 6.32 18.43
C GLY A 174 -2.71 5.75 18.54
N GLN A 175 -3.60 6.08 17.60
CA GLN A 175 -4.94 5.49 17.51
C GLN A 175 -4.91 3.98 17.31
N ALA A 176 -3.95 3.47 16.55
CA ALA A 176 -3.76 2.03 16.33
C ALA A 176 -3.17 1.30 17.55
N ALA A 177 -2.53 2.02 18.48
CA ALA A 177 -1.94 1.47 19.69
C ALA A 177 -2.89 1.44 20.89
N VAL A 178 -4.02 2.14 20.82
CA VAL A 178 -5.11 2.15 21.82
C VAL A 178 -6.13 1.08 21.48
#